data_0ea52e1763564d015ffcc93d8b91554f
#
_entry.id   0ea52e1763564d015ffcc93d8b91554f
#
_cell.length_a   1.000
_cell.length_b   1.000
_cell.length_c   1.000
_cell.angle_alpha   90.00
_cell.angle_beta   90.00
_cell.angle_gamma   90.00
#
_symmetry.space_group_name_H-M   'P 1'
#
loop_
_entity.id
_entity.type
_entity.pdbx_description
1 polymer ?
#
loop_
_entity_poly.entity_id
_entity_poly.type
_entity_poly.pdbx_seq_one_letter_code
_entity_poly.pdbx_strand_id
1 'polypeptide(L)'
;VQAAAAKGGFDIAKAEIIDPATYAGMDEMVAKMVELRKGKMSEEDCRAALAKGNYFGTMLVKMGKADALLGGATYSTADTVRPALQLVKTKKGAHLVSSSFILFRKDKDGNDEKYCMGDCAINIDYQDTVDKATGAVTFTAAQKLAEVAVESARTAEFFGIDPKVALLSFSTKGSGK
;
A
#
# COMPACT_ATOMS: atom_id res chain seq x y z
N VAL A 1 10.65 14.48 -15.82
CA VAL A 1 11.08 14.77 -14.44
C VAL A 1 11.90 16.06 -14.42
N GLN A 2 13.07 16.14 -15.10
CA GLN A 2 13.99 17.29 -15.07
C GLN A 2 13.31 18.60 -15.44
N ALA A 3 12.55 18.64 -16.54
CA ALA A 3 11.83 19.86 -16.96
C ALA A 3 10.77 20.30 -15.93
N ALA A 4 10.09 19.35 -15.30
CA ALA A 4 9.11 19.66 -14.25
C ALA A 4 9.78 20.17 -12.97
N ALA A 5 10.92 19.60 -12.59
CA ALA A 5 11.71 20.07 -11.45
C ALA A 5 12.23 21.51 -11.67
N ALA A 6 12.79 21.76 -12.84
CA ALA A 6 13.26 23.11 -13.22
C ALA A 6 12.13 24.14 -13.19
N LYS A 7 10.94 23.80 -13.74
CA LYS A 7 9.76 24.66 -13.70
C LYS A 7 9.26 24.95 -12.30
N GLY A 8 9.34 23.93 -11.40
CA GLY A 8 8.88 24.05 -10.02
C GLY A 8 9.93 24.58 -9.04
N GLY A 9 11.17 24.82 -9.49
CA GLY A 9 12.28 25.24 -8.63
C GLY A 9 12.74 24.16 -7.63
N PHE A 10 12.50 22.87 -7.94
CA PHE A 10 12.88 21.76 -7.05
C PHE A 10 14.32 21.31 -7.30
N ASP A 11 15.10 21.18 -6.25
CA ASP A 11 16.42 20.58 -6.31
C ASP A 11 16.30 19.04 -6.34
N ILE A 12 16.74 18.44 -7.44
CA ILE A 12 16.79 16.99 -7.66
C ILE A 12 18.21 16.47 -7.86
N ALA A 13 19.25 17.24 -7.48
CA ALA A 13 20.65 16.87 -7.70
C ALA A 13 21.06 15.57 -7.00
N LYS A 14 20.37 15.22 -5.91
CA LYS A 14 20.59 13.96 -5.16
C LYS A 14 19.68 12.80 -5.61
N ALA A 15 18.81 13.03 -6.59
CA ALA A 15 17.89 12.00 -7.06
C ALA A 15 18.49 11.26 -8.26
N GLU A 16 18.49 9.94 -8.22
CA GLU A 16 18.72 9.12 -9.39
C GLU A 16 17.45 9.06 -10.24
N ILE A 17 17.56 9.37 -11.53
CA ILE A 17 16.43 9.33 -12.46
C ILE A 17 16.57 8.07 -13.31
N ILE A 18 15.65 7.13 -13.14
CA ILE A 18 15.61 5.86 -13.86
C ILE A 18 14.46 5.89 -14.86
N ASP A 19 14.77 5.63 -16.13
CA ASP A 19 13.77 5.40 -17.18
C ASP A 19 13.58 3.89 -17.36
N PRO A 20 12.38 3.34 -17.12
CA PRO A 20 12.10 1.93 -17.36
C PRO A 20 12.45 1.45 -18.77
N ALA A 21 12.33 2.31 -19.79
CA ALA A 21 12.60 1.96 -21.18
C ALA A 21 14.08 1.68 -21.46
N THR A 22 14.99 2.26 -20.68
CA THR A 22 16.44 2.13 -20.85
C THR A 22 17.13 1.44 -19.67
N TYR A 23 16.35 0.94 -18.73
CA TYR A 23 16.88 0.33 -17.51
C TYR A 23 17.63 -0.99 -17.84
N ALA A 24 18.93 -1.04 -17.57
CA ALA A 24 19.80 -2.19 -17.89
C ALA A 24 19.40 -3.50 -17.18
N GLY A 25 18.75 -3.41 -16.00
CA GLY A 25 18.27 -4.56 -15.23
C GLY A 25 16.86 -5.04 -15.62
N MET A 26 16.30 -4.60 -16.75
CA MET A 26 14.93 -4.93 -17.12
C MET A 26 14.71 -6.43 -17.33
N ASP A 27 15.63 -7.15 -17.96
CA ASP A 27 15.48 -8.59 -18.22
C ASP A 27 15.48 -9.40 -16.91
N GLU A 28 16.35 -9.06 -15.95
CA GLU A 28 16.35 -9.65 -14.60
C GLU A 28 15.02 -9.39 -13.89
N MET A 29 14.51 -8.16 -14.00
CA MET A 29 13.26 -7.74 -13.40
C MET A 29 12.05 -8.49 -14.00
N VAL A 30 12.02 -8.66 -15.31
CA VAL A 30 11.00 -9.44 -16.03
C VAL A 30 11.03 -10.90 -15.58
N ALA A 31 12.20 -11.55 -15.59
CA ALA A 31 12.36 -12.94 -15.15
C ALA A 31 11.84 -13.12 -13.70
N LYS A 32 12.20 -12.21 -12.81
CA LYS A 32 11.72 -12.24 -11.43
C LYS A 32 10.21 -12.03 -11.32
N MET A 33 9.63 -11.16 -12.13
CA MET A 33 8.17 -10.96 -12.15
C MET A 33 7.44 -12.20 -12.67
N VAL A 34 7.91 -12.87 -13.72
CA VAL A 34 7.35 -14.14 -14.22
C VAL A 34 7.34 -15.20 -13.12
N GLU A 35 8.45 -15.36 -12.39
CA GLU A 35 8.54 -16.29 -11.24
C GLU A 35 7.46 -15.97 -10.19
N LEU A 36 7.34 -14.69 -9.79
CA LEU A 36 6.37 -14.24 -8.79
C LEU A 36 4.92 -14.44 -9.24
N ARG A 37 4.64 -14.33 -10.53
CA ARG A 37 3.30 -14.48 -11.11
C ARG A 37 2.87 -15.93 -11.33
N LYS A 38 3.81 -16.88 -11.28
CA LYS A 38 3.51 -18.32 -11.33
C LYS A 38 2.59 -18.72 -12.48
N GLY A 39 2.88 -18.29 -13.70
CA GLY A 39 2.10 -18.58 -14.90
C GLY A 39 0.81 -17.75 -15.09
N LYS A 40 0.52 -16.79 -14.20
CA LYS A 40 -0.65 -15.91 -14.35
C LYS A 40 -0.42 -14.72 -15.29
N MET A 41 0.79 -14.54 -15.76
CA MET A 41 1.19 -13.52 -16.73
C MET A 41 2.31 -14.10 -17.60
N SER A 42 2.26 -13.82 -18.89
CA SER A 42 3.33 -14.15 -19.82
C SER A 42 4.56 -13.25 -19.59
N GLU A 43 5.69 -13.58 -20.17
CA GLU A 43 6.87 -12.71 -20.13
C GLU A 43 6.59 -11.36 -20.80
N GLU A 44 5.89 -11.37 -21.94
CA GLU A 44 5.49 -10.17 -22.66
C GLU A 44 4.58 -9.28 -21.80
N ASP A 45 3.58 -9.86 -21.13
CA ASP A 45 2.70 -9.12 -20.21
C ASP A 45 3.49 -8.53 -19.04
N CYS A 46 4.44 -9.26 -18.48
CA CYS A 46 5.31 -8.78 -17.41
C CYS A 46 6.16 -7.60 -17.87
N ARG A 47 6.76 -7.68 -19.06
CA ARG A 47 7.55 -6.60 -19.66
C ARG A 47 6.70 -5.36 -19.93
N ALA A 48 5.51 -5.54 -20.47
CA ALA A 48 4.55 -4.45 -20.71
C ALA A 48 4.07 -3.80 -19.41
N ALA A 49 3.87 -4.58 -18.35
CA ALA A 49 3.53 -4.05 -17.04
C ALA A 49 4.69 -3.24 -16.44
N LEU A 50 5.92 -3.74 -16.52
CA LEU A 50 7.11 -3.08 -15.99
C LEU A 50 7.49 -1.79 -16.72
N ALA A 51 6.97 -1.54 -17.91
CA ALA A 51 7.06 -0.25 -18.57
C ALA A 51 6.28 0.85 -17.83
N LYS A 52 5.36 0.49 -16.91
CA LYS A 52 4.59 1.43 -16.08
C LYS A 52 5.30 1.70 -14.77
N GLY A 53 5.47 2.97 -14.41
CA GLY A 53 6.22 3.40 -13.23
C GLY A 53 5.77 2.77 -11.91
N ASN A 54 4.47 2.51 -11.72
CA ASN A 54 3.93 1.86 -10.53
C ASN A 54 4.40 0.39 -10.39
N TYR A 55 4.39 -0.38 -11.48
CA TYR A 55 4.92 -1.76 -11.48
C TYR A 55 6.44 -1.77 -11.34
N PHE A 56 7.12 -0.91 -12.08
CA PHE A 56 8.57 -0.78 -12.04
C PHE A 56 9.06 -0.44 -10.63
N GLY A 57 8.53 0.61 -10.01
CA GLY A 57 8.89 1.00 -8.64
C GLY A 57 8.56 -0.08 -7.61
N THR A 58 7.42 -0.77 -7.75
CA THR A 58 7.08 -1.90 -6.87
C THR A 58 8.09 -3.05 -7.03
N MET A 59 8.58 -3.32 -8.23
CA MET A 59 9.59 -4.35 -8.45
C MET A 59 10.96 -3.94 -7.89
N LEU A 60 11.34 -2.68 -7.94
CA LEU A 60 12.57 -2.19 -7.27
C LEU A 60 12.51 -2.48 -5.76
N VAL A 61 11.39 -2.20 -5.11
CA VAL A 61 11.19 -2.55 -3.70
C VAL A 61 11.22 -4.07 -3.50
N LYS A 62 10.54 -4.84 -4.35
CA LYS A 62 10.50 -6.31 -4.24
C LYS A 62 11.85 -6.96 -4.40
N MET A 63 12.74 -6.38 -5.19
CA MET A 63 14.10 -6.85 -5.42
C MET A 63 15.12 -6.29 -4.41
N GLY A 64 14.69 -5.49 -3.44
CA GLY A 64 15.56 -4.87 -2.43
C GLY A 64 16.46 -3.77 -2.98
N LYS A 65 16.11 -3.22 -4.15
CA LYS A 65 16.82 -2.08 -4.78
C LYS A 65 16.27 -0.72 -4.30
N ALA A 66 15.17 -0.74 -3.55
CA ALA A 66 14.57 0.42 -2.89
C ALA A 66 13.85 -0.05 -1.62
N ASP A 67 13.75 0.82 -0.62
CA ASP A 67 13.12 0.52 0.67
C ASP A 67 11.61 0.81 0.67
N ALA A 68 11.17 1.77 -0.13
CA ALA A 68 9.77 2.18 -0.21
C ALA A 68 9.41 2.70 -1.61
N LEU A 69 8.12 2.74 -1.90
CA LEU A 69 7.55 3.36 -3.08
C LEU A 69 6.61 4.50 -2.65
N LEU A 70 6.92 5.71 -3.05
CA LEU A 70 6.02 6.86 -2.96
C LEU A 70 5.39 7.09 -4.33
N GLY A 71 4.08 7.06 -4.40
CA GLY A 71 3.34 7.22 -5.64
C GLY A 71 1.92 7.74 -5.41
N GLY A 72 1.11 7.80 -6.47
CA GLY A 72 -0.31 8.09 -6.38
C GLY A 72 -0.77 9.41 -6.99
N ALA A 73 0.13 10.35 -7.30
CA ALA A 73 -0.27 11.63 -7.88
C ALA A 73 -0.98 11.50 -9.24
N THR A 74 -0.61 10.49 -10.02
CA THR A 74 -1.12 10.24 -11.40
C THR A 74 -1.78 8.87 -11.55
N TYR A 75 -1.85 8.09 -10.49
CA TYR A 75 -2.44 6.75 -10.48
C TYR A 75 -3.66 6.70 -9.55
N SER A 76 -4.65 5.88 -9.91
CA SER A 76 -5.74 5.55 -9.00
C SER A 76 -5.24 4.70 -7.82
N THR A 77 -6.03 4.63 -6.73
CA THR A 77 -5.73 3.73 -5.60
C THR A 77 -5.57 2.28 -6.09
N ALA A 78 -6.44 1.82 -6.99
CA ALA A 78 -6.36 0.48 -7.55
C ALA A 78 -5.06 0.23 -8.33
N ASP A 79 -4.60 1.20 -9.13
CA ASP A 79 -3.37 1.08 -9.91
C ASP A 79 -2.12 1.14 -9.03
N THR A 80 -2.19 1.79 -7.89
CA THR A 80 -1.11 1.83 -6.91
C THR A 80 -1.05 0.53 -6.09
N VAL A 81 -2.19 0.05 -5.60
CA VAL A 81 -2.26 -1.12 -4.71
C VAL A 81 -2.10 -2.45 -5.46
N ARG A 82 -2.60 -2.55 -6.69
CA ARG A 82 -2.55 -3.78 -7.49
C ARG A 82 -1.14 -4.36 -7.66
N PRO A 83 -0.11 -3.59 -8.07
CA PRO A 83 1.27 -4.11 -8.14
C PRO A 83 1.77 -4.61 -6.78
N ALA A 84 1.49 -3.89 -5.70
CA ALA A 84 1.90 -4.30 -4.35
C ALA A 84 1.28 -5.66 -3.97
N LEU A 85 -0.03 -5.83 -4.17
CA LEU A 85 -0.72 -7.10 -3.90
C LEU A 85 -0.22 -8.25 -4.79
N GLN A 86 0.15 -7.96 -6.02
CA GLN A 86 0.61 -8.97 -6.98
C GLN A 86 2.05 -9.42 -6.75
N LEU A 87 2.93 -8.52 -6.34
CA LEU A 87 4.39 -8.72 -6.33
C LEU A 87 4.96 -8.77 -4.91
N VAL A 88 4.56 -7.87 -4.03
CA VAL A 88 5.00 -7.85 -2.62
C VAL A 88 4.18 -8.82 -1.79
N LYS A 89 2.86 -8.79 -1.96
CA LYS A 89 1.85 -9.55 -1.22
C LYS A 89 1.73 -9.09 0.25
N THR A 90 0.84 -9.75 1.00
CA THR A 90 0.73 -9.55 2.44
C THR A 90 1.87 -10.24 3.19
N LYS A 91 2.19 -9.76 4.37
CA LYS A 91 3.09 -10.46 5.29
C LYS A 91 2.47 -11.80 5.71
N LYS A 92 3.31 -12.74 6.12
CA LYS A 92 2.85 -14.04 6.61
C LYS A 92 1.91 -13.86 7.81
N GLY A 93 0.75 -14.49 7.75
CA GLY A 93 -0.27 -14.44 8.82
C GLY A 93 -1.24 -13.27 8.70
N ALA A 94 -1.07 -12.34 7.76
CA ALA A 94 -2.07 -11.30 7.50
C ALA A 94 -3.20 -11.84 6.61
N HIS A 95 -4.44 -11.60 7.02
CA HIS A 95 -5.65 -12.05 6.31
C HIS A 95 -6.22 -10.95 5.43
N LEU A 96 -5.88 -9.69 5.72
CA LEU A 96 -6.36 -8.52 4.96
C LEU A 96 -5.23 -7.49 4.78
N VAL A 97 -5.48 -6.54 3.89
CA VAL A 97 -4.67 -5.32 3.72
C VAL A 97 -5.50 -4.16 4.21
N SER A 98 -4.91 -3.31 5.01
CA SER A 98 -5.51 -2.06 5.45
C SER A 98 -4.65 -0.86 5.06
N SER A 99 -5.23 0.31 5.09
CA SER A 99 -4.55 1.58 4.84
C SER A 99 -4.61 2.49 6.05
N SER A 100 -3.67 3.42 6.15
CA SER A 100 -3.67 4.40 7.24
C SER A 100 -3.30 5.78 6.69
N PHE A 101 -3.96 6.82 7.21
CA PHE A 101 -3.49 8.19 7.11
C PHE A 101 -2.67 8.54 8.35
N ILE A 102 -1.52 9.15 8.14
CA ILE A 102 -0.78 9.81 9.22
C ILE A 102 -1.05 11.29 9.08
N LEU A 103 -1.80 11.84 10.03
CA LEU A 103 -2.19 13.24 10.05
C LEU A 103 -1.31 14.02 11.03
N PHE A 104 -0.85 15.16 10.58
CA PHE A 104 -0.09 16.11 11.39
C PHE A 104 -0.90 17.40 11.53
N ARG A 105 -1.00 17.90 12.76
CA ARG A 105 -1.56 19.22 13.02
C ARG A 105 -0.83 19.91 14.15
N LYS A 106 -1.05 21.19 14.31
CA LYS A 106 -0.69 21.91 15.52
C LYS A 106 -1.85 21.90 16.51
N ASP A 107 -1.56 21.68 17.77
CA ASP A 107 -2.52 21.89 18.85
C ASP A 107 -2.73 23.40 19.12
N LYS A 108 -3.59 23.73 20.09
CA LYS A 108 -3.86 25.10 20.49
C LYS A 108 -2.63 25.84 21.06
N ASP A 109 -1.63 25.11 21.54
CA ASP A 109 -0.41 25.62 22.15
C ASP A 109 0.75 25.63 21.14
N GLY A 110 0.52 25.22 19.89
CA GLY A 110 1.49 25.20 18.79
C GLY A 110 2.37 23.93 18.73
N ASN A 111 2.12 22.92 19.57
CA ASN A 111 2.85 21.66 19.54
C ASN A 111 2.37 20.77 18.39
N ASP A 112 3.26 19.89 17.90
CA ASP A 112 2.91 18.93 16.87
C ASP A 112 2.08 17.77 17.45
N GLU A 113 0.87 17.60 16.93
CA GLU A 113 0.05 16.41 17.17
C GLU A 113 0.05 15.50 15.93
N LYS A 114 0.14 14.20 16.19
CA LYS A 114 0.11 13.16 15.15
C LYS A 114 -1.03 12.18 15.43
N TYR A 115 -1.74 11.82 14.38
CA TYR A 115 -2.80 10.82 14.43
C TYR A 115 -2.59 9.77 13.34
N CYS A 116 -2.83 8.50 13.68
CA CYS A 116 -2.94 7.42 12.73
C CYS A 116 -4.42 7.05 12.58
N MET A 117 -4.98 7.22 11.39
CA MET A 117 -6.36 6.85 11.07
C MET A 117 -6.34 5.63 10.14
N GLY A 118 -6.65 4.47 10.66
CA GLY A 118 -6.84 3.24 9.90
C GLY A 118 -8.33 2.94 9.77
N ASP A 119 -8.71 2.22 8.94
CA ASP A 119 -8.63 1.85 7.56
C ASP A 119 -9.47 2.83 6.73
N CYS A 120 -8.83 3.70 6.02
CA CYS A 120 -9.51 4.88 5.45
C CYS A 120 -9.87 4.75 3.97
N ALA A 121 -9.48 3.66 3.28
CA ALA A 121 -9.69 3.59 1.85
C ALA A 121 -9.79 2.18 1.24
N ILE A 122 -9.38 1.12 1.92
CA ILE A 122 -9.27 -0.22 1.31
C ILE A 122 -10.46 -1.10 1.66
N ASN A 123 -10.82 -1.22 2.93
CA ASN A 123 -11.96 -2.03 3.34
C ASN A 123 -13.18 -1.13 3.53
N ILE A 124 -14.14 -1.25 2.61
CA ILE A 124 -15.38 -0.45 2.63
C ILE A 124 -16.32 -0.95 3.72
N ASP A 125 -16.30 -2.26 3.97
CA ASP A 125 -17.08 -2.92 5.02
C ASP A 125 -16.29 -4.09 5.63
N TYR A 126 -16.76 -4.58 6.76
CA TYR A 126 -16.20 -5.72 7.46
C TYR A 126 -17.24 -6.84 7.51
N GLN A 127 -17.35 -7.61 6.43
CA GLN A 127 -18.21 -8.79 6.38
C GLN A 127 -17.41 -10.06 6.71
N ASP A 128 -18.11 -11.07 7.23
CA ASP A 128 -17.51 -12.37 7.46
C ASP A 128 -16.99 -12.98 6.16
N THR A 129 -15.83 -13.61 6.22
CA THR A 129 -15.33 -14.43 5.11
C THR A 129 -15.94 -15.82 5.25
N VAL A 130 -16.63 -16.26 4.20
CA VAL A 130 -17.30 -17.55 4.15
C VAL A 130 -16.60 -18.45 3.11
N ASP A 131 -16.30 -19.68 3.50
CA ASP A 131 -15.86 -20.70 2.56
C ASP A 131 -16.99 -21.05 1.59
N LYS A 132 -16.73 -20.91 0.31
CA LYS A 132 -17.74 -21.07 -0.76
C LYS A 132 -18.21 -22.51 -0.93
N ALA A 133 -17.40 -23.49 -0.53
CA ALA A 133 -17.73 -24.89 -0.71
C ALA A 133 -18.53 -25.42 0.49
N THR A 134 -18.22 -24.94 1.70
CA THR A 134 -18.81 -25.46 2.94
C THR A 134 -19.84 -24.51 3.57
N GLY A 135 -19.84 -23.23 3.20
CA GLY A 135 -20.66 -22.20 3.84
C GLY A 135 -20.15 -21.80 5.23
N ALA A 136 -19.03 -22.35 5.70
CA ALA A 136 -18.50 -22.06 7.03
C ALA A 136 -17.84 -20.68 7.08
N VAL A 137 -18.05 -19.96 8.17
CA VAL A 137 -17.32 -18.70 8.43
C VAL A 137 -15.88 -19.04 8.80
N THR A 138 -14.94 -18.56 8.01
CA THR A 138 -13.49 -18.79 8.19
C THR A 138 -12.77 -17.63 8.86
N PHE A 139 -13.31 -16.41 8.73
CA PHE A 139 -12.75 -15.22 9.36
C PHE A 139 -13.85 -14.17 9.56
N THR A 140 -14.14 -13.85 10.81
CA THR A 140 -15.29 -12.98 11.14
C THR A 140 -14.99 -11.50 10.90
N ALA A 141 -16.04 -10.70 10.75
CA ALA A 141 -15.96 -9.25 10.70
C ALA A 141 -15.21 -8.65 11.91
N ALA A 142 -15.50 -9.16 13.10
CA ALA A 142 -14.84 -8.74 14.33
C ALA A 142 -13.33 -9.06 14.34
N GLN A 143 -12.93 -10.23 13.83
CA GLN A 143 -11.52 -10.60 13.69
C GLN A 143 -10.80 -9.70 12.69
N LYS A 144 -11.44 -9.35 11.57
CA LYS A 144 -10.89 -8.40 10.60
C LYS A 144 -10.65 -7.03 11.21
N LEU A 145 -11.64 -6.51 11.94
CA LEU A 145 -11.53 -5.21 12.60
C LEU A 145 -10.44 -5.22 13.67
N ALA A 146 -10.32 -6.30 14.41
CA ALA A 146 -9.24 -6.48 15.40
C ALA A 146 -7.86 -6.50 14.72
N GLU A 147 -7.71 -7.19 13.58
CA GLU A 147 -6.46 -7.20 12.81
C GLU A 147 -6.10 -5.79 12.33
N VAL A 148 -7.06 -5.04 11.79
CA VAL A 148 -6.84 -3.65 11.38
C VAL A 148 -6.42 -2.77 12.55
N ALA A 149 -7.04 -2.92 13.72
CA ALA A 149 -6.67 -2.16 14.91
C ALA A 149 -5.21 -2.41 15.33
N VAL A 150 -4.79 -3.68 15.34
CA VAL A 150 -3.42 -4.07 15.66
C VAL A 150 -2.42 -3.53 14.64
N GLU A 151 -2.73 -3.65 13.35
CA GLU A 151 -1.84 -3.16 12.28
C GLU A 151 -1.76 -1.63 12.28
N SER A 152 -2.86 -0.94 12.59
CA SER A 152 -2.87 0.52 12.74
C SER A 152 -2.02 0.98 13.93
N ALA A 153 -2.06 0.25 15.04
CA ALA A 153 -1.20 0.51 16.19
C ALA A 153 0.28 0.36 15.83
N ARG A 154 0.66 -0.72 15.14
CA ARG A 154 2.05 -0.93 14.65
C ARG A 154 2.49 0.16 13.68
N THR A 155 1.59 0.60 12.81
CA THR A 155 1.87 1.72 11.90
C THR A 155 2.09 3.02 12.68
N ALA A 156 1.28 3.27 13.69
CA ALA A 156 1.43 4.43 14.57
C ALA A 156 2.81 4.42 15.28
N GLU A 157 3.21 3.30 15.87
CA GLU A 157 4.54 3.13 16.49
C GLU A 157 5.68 3.41 15.49
N PHE A 158 5.57 2.90 14.25
CA PHE A 158 6.56 3.15 13.20
C PHE A 158 6.73 4.66 12.92
N PHE A 159 5.67 5.46 13.03
CA PHE A 159 5.72 6.92 12.89
C PHE A 159 5.97 7.67 14.22
N GLY A 160 6.37 6.97 15.26
CA GLY A 160 6.69 7.55 16.57
C GLY A 160 5.48 8.08 17.33
N ILE A 161 4.33 7.45 17.15
CA ILE A 161 3.09 7.71 17.89
C ILE A 161 2.94 6.60 18.95
N ASP A 162 2.74 6.98 20.22
CA ASP A 162 2.34 6.04 21.29
C ASP A 162 0.88 5.62 21.06
N PRO A 163 0.60 4.36 20.65
CA PRO A 163 -0.71 4.01 20.14
C PRO A 163 -1.74 3.84 21.24
N LYS A 164 -2.79 4.65 21.19
CA LYS A 164 -4.02 4.49 21.96
C LYS A 164 -5.15 4.35 20.95
N VAL A 165 -5.62 3.11 20.76
CA VAL A 165 -6.55 2.78 19.68
C VAL A 165 -7.99 2.96 20.14
N ALA A 166 -8.77 3.72 19.36
CA ALA A 166 -10.20 3.82 19.49
C ALA A 166 -10.90 3.31 18.23
N LEU A 167 -11.87 2.42 18.39
CA LEU A 167 -12.72 1.97 17.29
C LEU A 167 -13.92 2.92 17.20
N LEU A 168 -14.00 3.65 16.09
CA LEU A 168 -15.04 4.63 15.86
C LEU A 168 -16.15 4.06 14.98
N SER A 169 -17.39 4.46 15.22
CA SER A 169 -18.53 4.14 14.38
C SER A 169 -19.26 5.41 13.98
N PHE A 170 -19.69 5.50 12.74
CA PHE A 170 -20.63 6.52 12.30
C PHE A 170 -22.08 6.20 12.69
N SER A 171 -22.31 4.95 13.12
CA SER A 171 -23.64 4.46 13.50
C SER A 171 -23.99 4.85 14.93
N THR A 172 -25.20 5.35 15.11
CA THR A 172 -25.80 5.57 16.42
C THR A 172 -26.85 4.50 16.66
N LYS A 173 -26.65 3.65 17.68
CA LYS A 173 -27.60 2.60 18.11
C LYS A 173 -28.11 1.70 16.95
N GLY A 174 -27.18 1.25 16.09
CA GLY A 174 -27.50 0.32 15.01
C GLY A 174 -28.06 0.96 13.75
N SER A 175 -27.92 2.26 13.55
CA SER A 175 -28.31 2.95 12.31
C SER A 175 -27.39 2.66 11.13
N GLY A 176 -26.17 2.17 11.38
CA GLY A 176 -25.25 1.61 10.37
C GLY A 176 -25.46 0.11 10.22
N LYS A 177 -25.22 -0.41 9.02
CA LYS A 177 -25.23 -1.84 8.71
C LYS A 177 -23.82 -2.40 8.77
#